data_978167f419a65e2ff3fa33e63a65f2f3
#
_entry.id   978167f419a65e2ff3fa33e63a65f2f3
#
_cell.length_a   1.000
_cell.length_b   1.000
_cell.length_c   1.000
_cell.angle_alpha   90.00
_cell.angle_beta   90.00
_cell.angle_gamma   90.00
#
_symmetry.space_group_name_H-M   'P 1'
#
loop_
_entity.id
_entity.type
_entity.pdbx_description
1 polymer ?
#
loop_
_entity_poly.entity_id
_entity_poly.type
_entity_poly.pdbx_seq_one_letter_code
_entity_poly.pdbx_strand_id
1 'polypeptide(L)'
;WTAAHKTVVISALSQEQGGLVTENQAERSHEMQLDMAEDRKAEREICIPLETGTKAENVVVENHYMERELWIYVQNGRKSFYREHQLTGDFSLVGNGICEAQNEGVLLRLSMKEILEYHSTLEEGTLKIDFVNPRESYDRIVVLDPVGGGRDRGVADSGCEEKNIALEVARQTAQLLEGSMVKIYLTRTEDTEVAQEVRRSFADWVDADLYLEIGLSADDAQESTY
;
A
#
# COMPACT_ATOMS: atom_id res chain seq x y z
N TRP A 1 13.73 23.20 -11.01
CA TRP A 1 12.26 23.16 -11.09
C TRP A 1 11.83 21.89 -10.37
N THR A 2 11.39 22.04 -9.15
CA THR A 2 10.91 20.95 -8.30
C THR A 2 9.48 20.64 -8.67
N ALA A 3 9.24 19.47 -9.20
CA ALA A 3 7.90 18.91 -9.32
C ALA A 3 7.41 18.58 -7.91
N ALA A 4 6.33 19.22 -7.48
CA ALA A 4 5.70 18.95 -6.21
C ALA A 4 5.03 17.57 -6.27
N HIS A 5 5.57 16.62 -5.53
CA HIS A 5 4.88 15.36 -5.26
C HIS A 5 3.66 15.67 -4.40
N LYS A 6 2.48 15.58 -4.99
CA LYS A 6 1.24 15.51 -4.22
C LYS A 6 0.94 14.06 -3.89
N THR A 7 1.51 13.58 -2.81
CA THR A 7 0.97 12.42 -2.11
C THR A 7 -0.30 12.88 -1.42
N VAL A 8 -1.45 12.52 -1.95
CA VAL A 8 -2.72 12.72 -1.26
C VAL A 8 -2.88 11.55 -0.30
N VAL A 9 -2.48 11.76 0.95
CA VAL A 9 -2.86 10.86 2.05
C VAL A 9 -4.33 11.11 2.32
N ILE A 10 -5.20 10.21 1.85
CA ILE A 10 -6.59 10.19 2.30
C ILE A 10 -6.65 9.31 3.54
N SER A 11 -6.90 9.96 4.68
CA SER A 11 -7.21 9.32 5.94
C SER A 11 -8.39 8.36 5.79
N ALA A 12 -8.19 7.17 6.35
CA ALA A 12 -9.14 6.12 6.63
C ALA A 12 -10.62 6.48 6.42
N LEU A 13 -11.25 5.85 5.44
CA LEU A 13 -12.69 5.64 5.48
C LEU A 13 -12.98 4.69 6.65
N SER A 14 -13.64 5.23 7.67
CA SER A 14 -14.11 4.51 8.83
C SER A 14 -14.84 3.23 8.44
N GLN A 15 -14.35 2.11 8.97
CA GLN A 15 -15.12 0.87 8.99
C GLN A 15 -16.36 1.06 9.86
N GLU A 16 -17.52 1.15 9.27
CA GLU A 16 -18.77 0.83 9.95
C GLU A 16 -19.15 -0.63 9.70
N GLN A 17 -19.02 -1.36 10.78
CA GLN A 17 -19.84 -2.45 11.30
C GLN A 17 -20.27 -3.58 10.37
N GLY A 18 -19.88 -4.77 10.83
CA GLY A 18 -20.36 -6.08 10.40
C GLY A 18 -21.88 -6.18 10.31
N GLY A 19 -22.31 -6.54 9.12
CA GLY A 19 -23.62 -7.10 8.83
C GLY A 19 -23.41 -8.39 8.04
N LEU A 20 -24.07 -9.45 8.46
CA LEU A 20 -24.17 -10.72 7.75
C LEU A 20 -24.35 -10.49 6.24
N VAL A 21 -23.38 -10.90 5.45
CA VAL A 21 -23.52 -10.98 3.99
C VAL A 21 -23.36 -12.43 3.57
N THR A 22 -24.46 -13.13 3.61
CA THR A 22 -24.72 -14.28 2.77
C THR A 22 -25.40 -13.78 1.51
N GLU A 23 -24.85 -14.18 0.38
CA GLU A 23 -25.30 -13.97 -1.02
C GLU A 23 -24.69 -12.76 -1.75
N ASN A 24 -23.96 -13.10 -2.84
CA ASN A 24 -23.45 -12.26 -3.93
C ASN A 24 -22.08 -11.61 -3.84
N GLN A 25 -21.09 -12.21 -3.18
CA GLN A 25 -19.70 -11.77 -3.40
C GLN A 25 -19.23 -11.99 -4.85
N ALA A 26 -19.69 -13.05 -5.50
CA ALA A 26 -19.33 -13.37 -6.90
C ALA A 26 -19.84 -12.33 -7.93
N GLU A 27 -20.90 -11.57 -7.63
CA GLU A 27 -21.41 -10.52 -8.51
C GLU A 27 -20.74 -9.17 -8.28
N ARG A 28 -20.08 -8.96 -7.13
CA ARG A 28 -19.43 -7.70 -6.76
C ARG A 28 -18.03 -7.55 -7.34
N SER A 29 -17.34 -8.65 -7.61
CA SER A 29 -15.99 -8.64 -8.17
C SER A 29 -15.90 -9.45 -9.46
N HIS A 30 -14.92 -9.16 -10.29
CA HIS A 30 -14.53 -10.01 -11.41
C HIS A 30 -13.02 -9.90 -11.60
N GLU A 31 -12.42 -10.99 -12.09
CA GLU A 31 -11.04 -11.00 -12.51
C GLU A 31 -10.87 -10.17 -13.79
N MET A 32 -9.89 -9.30 -13.81
CA MET A 32 -9.59 -8.47 -14.97
C MET A 32 -8.78 -9.26 -15.99
N GLN A 33 -9.08 -9.04 -17.25
CA GLN A 33 -8.21 -9.52 -18.33
C GLN A 33 -7.04 -8.55 -18.47
N LEU A 34 -5.83 -9.10 -18.40
CA LEU A 34 -4.58 -8.37 -18.55
C LEU A 34 -4.01 -8.71 -19.92
N ASP A 35 -3.90 -7.72 -20.79
CA ASP A 35 -3.33 -7.92 -22.13
C ASP A 35 -1.81 -7.80 -22.08
N MET A 36 -1.15 -8.94 -22.26
CA MET A 36 0.31 -9.03 -22.41
C MET A 36 0.70 -8.60 -23.81
N ALA A 37 0.83 -7.31 -24.06
CA ALA A 37 1.38 -6.81 -25.32
C ALA A 37 2.87 -7.21 -25.40
N GLU A 38 3.19 -8.16 -26.28
CA GLU A 38 4.51 -8.79 -26.38
C GLU A 38 5.68 -7.83 -26.67
N ASP A 39 5.43 -6.61 -27.12
CA ASP A 39 6.44 -5.65 -27.59
C ASP A 39 6.91 -4.60 -26.57
N ARG A 40 6.39 -4.58 -25.33
CA ARG A 40 6.75 -3.54 -24.33
C ARG A 40 7.58 -4.06 -23.16
N LYS A 41 8.45 -5.01 -23.39
CA LYS A 41 9.30 -5.66 -22.38
C LYS A 41 10.29 -4.74 -21.62
N ALA A 42 10.41 -3.47 -21.98
CA ALA A 42 11.40 -2.57 -21.41
C ALA A 42 10.80 -1.49 -20.47
N GLU A 43 9.49 -1.33 -20.47
CA GLU A 43 8.82 -0.30 -19.69
C GLU A 43 8.02 -0.97 -18.58
N ARG A 44 8.50 -0.92 -17.35
CA ARG A 44 7.78 -1.36 -16.14
C ARG A 44 6.53 -0.49 -15.91
N GLU A 45 5.69 -0.36 -16.92
CA GLU A 45 4.52 0.52 -16.97
C GLU A 45 3.25 -0.30 -17.14
N ILE A 46 2.21 0.11 -16.43
CA ILE A 46 0.84 -0.35 -16.64
C ILE A 46 -0.05 0.84 -16.98
N CYS A 47 -0.86 0.67 -18.02
CA CYS A 47 -1.84 1.64 -18.46
C CYS A 47 -3.26 1.15 -18.09
N ILE A 48 -3.97 1.98 -17.33
CA ILE A 48 -5.34 1.71 -16.88
C ILE A 48 -6.26 2.69 -17.57
N PRO A 49 -7.16 2.22 -18.46
CA PRO A 49 -8.13 3.09 -19.10
C PRO A 49 -9.11 3.65 -18.07
N LEU A 50 -9.49 4.91 -18.23
CA LEU A 50 -10.48 5.58 -17.38
C LEU A 50 -11.65 6.06 -18.21
N GLU A 51 -12.84 6.10 -17.62
CA GLU A 51 -14.03 6.62 -18.26
C GLU A 51 -13.87 8.09 -18.61
N THR A 52 -14.46 8.50 -19.73
CA THR A 52 -14.40 9.90 -20.19
C THR A 52 -14.88 10.85 -19.10
N GLY A 53 -14.08 11.84 -18.80
CA GLY A 53 -14.38 12.85 -17.78
C GLY A 53 -13.86 12.52 -16.38
N THR A 54 -13.23 11.35 -16.16
CA THR A 54 -12.51 11.06 -14.91
C THR A 54 -11.34 12.03 -14.77
N LYS A 55 -11.25 12.68 -13.61
CA LYS A 55 -10.18 13.60 -13.27
C LYS A 55 -9.21 12.96 -12.27
N ALA A 56 -8.02 13.52 -12.15
CA ALA A 56 -7.02 13.04 -11.20
C ALA A 56 -7.53 13.03 -9.75
N GLU A 57 -8.35 13.99 -9.36
CA GLU A 57 -8.98 14.05 -8.03
C GLU A 57 -9.97 12.91 -7.74
N ASN A 58 -10.40 12.19 -8.79
CA ASN A 58 -11.32 11.05 -8.67
C ASN A 58 -10.57 9.70 -8.63
N VAL A 59 -9.25 9.72 -8.68
CA VAL A 59 -8.43 8.50 -8.70
C VAL A 59 -7.49 8.52 -7.52
N VAL A 60 -7.51 7.44 -6.74
CA VAL A 60 -6.58 7.22 -5.62
C VAL A 60 -5.81 5.96 -5.90
N VAL A 61 -4.49 6.03 -5.77
CA VAL A 61 -3.59 4.87 -5.91
C VAL A 61 -2.89 4.66 -4.59
N GLU A 62 -2.95 3.44 -4.06
CA GLU A 62 -2.35 3.07 -2.78
C GLU A 62 -1.49 1.83 -2.91
N ASN A 63 -0.29 1.88 -2.36
CA ASN A 63 0.62 0.73 -2.31
C ASN A 63 0.43 -0.02 -1.00
N HIS A 64 -0.31 -1.10 -1.06
CA HIS A 64 -0.49 -2.05 0.05
C HIS A 64 0.66 -3.07 0.02
N TYR A 65 1.87 -2.59 0.28
CA TYR A 65 3.10 -3.35 0.09
C TYR A 65 3.21 -4.59 0.99
N MET A 66 2.59 -4.57 2.19
CA MET A 66 2.57 -5.73 3.08
C MET A 66 1.78 -6.89 2.48
N GLU A 67 0.69 -6.60 1.79
CA GLU A 67 -0.15 -7.54 1.06
C GLU A 67 0.38 -7.81 -0.35
N ARG A 68 1.36 -7.04 -0.80
CA ARG A 68 1.85 -6.99 -2.18
C ARG A 68 0.72 -6.71 -3.16
N GLU A 69 -0.08 -5.70 -2.86
CA GLU A 69 -1.17 -5.24 -3.71
C GLU A 69 -1.04 -3.75 -4.02
N LEU A 70 -1.35 -3.39 -5.25
CA LEU A 70 -1.59 -2.01 -5.64
C LEU A 70 -3.10 -1.81 -5.79
N TRP A 71 -3.65 -0.87 -5.04
CA TRP A 71 -5.05 -0.54 -5.06
C TRP A 71 -5.28 0.75 -5.82
N ILE A 72 -6.19 0.72 -6.78
CA ILE A 72 -6.59 1.88 -7.57
C ILE A 72 -8.09 2.06 -7.41
N TYR A 73 -8.48 3.07 -6.64
CA TYR A 73 -9.86 3.45 -6.49
C TYR A 73 -10.23 4.51 -7.53
N VAL A 74 -11.30 4.28 -8.28
CA VAL A 74 -11.83 5.21 -9.28
C VAL A 74 -13.24 5.62 -8.87
N GLN A 75 -13.38 6.85 -8.37
CA GLN A 75 -14.65 7.42 -7.97
C GLN A 75 -15.58 7.56 -9.20
N ASN A 76 -16.84 7.20 -9.03
CA ASN A 76 -17.86 7.13 -10.08
C ASN A 76 -17.53 6.16 -11.23
N GLY A 77 -16.46 5.37 -11.13
CA GLY A 77 -16.13 4.33 -12.10
C GLY A 77 -17.17 3.20 -12.08
N ARG A 78 -17.35 2.55 -13.21
CA ARG A 78 -18.30 1.44 -13.37
C ARG A 78 -17.57 0.13 -13.63
N LYS A 79 -17.93 -0.90 -12.88
CA LYS A 79 -17.39 -2.24 -13.04
C LYS A 79 -17.57 -2.79 -14.49
N SER A 80 -18.68 -2.43 -15.17
CA SER A 80 -18.93 -2.82 -16.55
C SER A 80 -17.89 -2.25 -17.51
N PHE A 81 -17.39 -1.04 -17.25
CA PHE A 81 -16.34 -0.42 -18.06
C PHE A 81 -15.08 -1.30 -18.11
N TYR A 82 -14.63 -1.82 -16.98
CA TYR A 82 -13.42 -2.66 -16.90
C TYR A 82 -13.61 -4.11 -17.40
N ARG A 83 -14.83 -4.51 -17.73
CA ARG A 83 -15.08 -5.74 -18.47
C ARG A 83 -14.85 -5.58 -19.97
N GLU A 84 -15.03 -4.36 -20.47
CA GLU A 84 -14.95 -4.03 -21.90
C GLU A 84 -13.61 -3.37 -22.28
N HIS A 85 -12.93 -2.77 -21.30
CA HIS A 85 -11.68 -2.05 -21.48
C HIS A 85 -10.57 -2.72 -20.66
N GLN A 86 -9.67 -3.37 -21.36
CA GLN A 86 -8.56 -4.10 -20.76
C GLN A 86 -7.45 -3.16 -20.30
N LEU A 87 -6.76 -3.54 -19.24
CA LEU A 87 -5.50 -2.93 -18.86
C LEU A 87 -4.43 -3.37 -19.86
N THR A 88 -3.45 -2.51 -20.13
CA THR A 88 -2.32 -2.81 -21.01
C THR A 88 -1.00 -2.49 -20.34
N GLY A 89 0.10 -3.10 -20.75
CA GLY A 89 1.45 -2.81 -20.22
C GLY A 89 2.25 -4.05 -19.87
N ASP A 90 3.24 -3.88 -18.99
CA ASP A 90 4.10 -4.98 -18.53
C ASP A 90 3.47 -5.71 -17.34
N PHE A 91 2.76 -6.79 -17.61
CA PHE A 91 2.17 -7.65 -16.58
C PHE A 91 3.12 -8.73 -16.05
N SER A 92 4.39 -8.72 -16.45
CA SER A 92 5.39 -9.62 -15.84
C SER A 92 5.49 -9.41 -14.32
N LEU A 93 5.20 -8.18 -13.84
CA LEU A 93 5.21 -7.76 -12.44
C LEU A 93 3.92 -8.08 -11.70
N VAL A 94 2.84 -8.38 -12.41
CA VAL A 94 1.50 -8.59 -11.84
C VAL A 94 1.15 -10.06 -11.84
N GLY A 95 0.58 -10.56 -10.75
CA GLY A 95 0.06 -11.92 -10.63
C GLY A 95 -1.35 -12.02 -11.19
N ASN A 96 -2.26 -11.20 -10.66
CA ASN A 96 -3.65 -11.08 -11.12
C ASN A 96 -4.20 -9.68 -10.86
N GLY A 97 -5.36 -9.39 -11.44
CA GLY A 97 -6.10 -8.16 -11.18
C GLY A 97 -7.58 -8.47 -10.92
N ILE A 98 -8.14 -7.79 -9.93
CA ILE A 98 -9.54 -7.90 -9.53
C ILE A 98 -10.20 -6.53 -9.59
N CYS A 99 -11.40 -6.44 -10.17
CA CYS A 99 -12.23 -5.24 -10.15
C CYS A 99 -13.43 -5.47 -9.25
N GLU A 100 -13.56 -4.65 -8.22
CA GLU A 100 -14.63 -4.71 -7.22
C GLU A 100 -15.53 -3.48 -7.30
N ALA A 101 -16.85 -3.67 -7.30
CA ALA A 101 -17.76 -2.55 -7.17
C ALA A 101 -17.74 -2.00 -5.74
N GLN A 102 -17.60 -0.69 -5.62
CA GLN A 102 -17.70 0.06 -4.39
C GLN A 102 -18.94 0.95 -4.39
N ASN A 103 -19.33 1.50 -3.23
CA ASN A 103 -20.54 2.33 -3.12
C ASN A 103 -20.53 3.53 -4.07
N GLU A 104 -19.40 4.16 -4.28
CA GLU A 104 -19.23 5.37 -5.09
C GLU A 104 -18.22 5.20 -6.22
N GLY A 105 -18.01 3.98 -6.71
CA GLY A 105 -17.04 3.73 -7.77
C GLY A 105 -16.59 2.29 -7.87
N VAL A 106 -15.35 2.10 -8.25
CA VAL A 106 -14.71 0.79 -8.35
C VAL A 106 -13.34 0.80 -7.69
N LEU A 107 -12.96 -0.34 -7.17
CA LEU A 107 -11.63 -0.64 -6.70
C LEU A 107 -11.00 -1.68 -7.64
N LEU A 108 -9.88 -1.32 -8.24
CA LEU A 108 -9.02 -2.24 -8.97
C LEU A 108 -7.88 -2.66 -8.05
N ARG A 109 -7.73 -3.96 -7.82
CA ARG A 109 -6.64 -4.53 -7.02
C ARG A 109 -5.73 -5.34 -7.91
N LEU A 110 -4.47 -4.97 -7.93
CA LEU A 110 -3.43 -5.68 -8.66
C LEU A 110 -2.52 -6.38 -7.65
N SER A 111 -2.46 -7.72 -7.70
CA SER A 111 -1.49 -8.48 -6.90
C SER A 111 -0.12 -8.37 -7.53
N MET A 112 0.85 -7.86 -6.80
CA MET A 112 2.21 -7.64 -7.27
C MET A 112 3.10 -8.85 -6.93
N LYS A 113 3.96 -9.24 -7.86
CA LYS A 113 4.95 -10.32 -7.63
C LYS A 113 6.13 -9.86 -6.79
N GLU A 114 6.42 -8.56 -6.84
CA GLU A 114 7.52 -7.91 -6.12
C GLU A 114 6.98 -6.67 -5.41
N ILE A 115 7.71 -6.20 -4.40
CA ILE A 115 7.42 -4.93 -3.75
C ILE A 115 8.15 -3.84 -4.52
N LEU A 116 7.38 -2.96 -5.14
CA LEU A 116 7.87 -1.88 -5.99
C LEU A 116 7.31 -0.54 -5.50
N GLU A 117 8.06 0.52 -5.76
CA GLU A 117 7.54 1.88 -5.72
C GLU A 117 6.86 2.18 -7.06
N TYR A 118 6.04 3.22 -7.08
CA TYR A 118 5.37 3.62 -8.32
C TYR A 118 5.29 5.13 -8.47
N HIS A 119 5.21 5.57 -9.71
CA HIS A 119 4.80 6.91 -10.09
C HIS A 119 3.54 6.79 -10.94
N SER A 120 2.56 7.64 -10.69
CA SER A 120 1.33 7.63 -11.48
C SER A 120 1.10 8.97 -12.16
N THR A 121 0.71 8.92 -13.42
CA THR A 121 0.33 10.08 -14.22
C THR A 121 -0.99 9.83 -14.93
N LEU A 122 -1.81 10.88 -15.04
CA LEU A 122 -3.07 10.81 -15.77
C LEU A 122 -2.91 11.56 -17.09
N GLU A 123 -2.98 10.85 -18.20
CA GLU A 123 -2.86 11.39 -19.55
C GLU A 123 -4.00 10.91 -20.43
N GLU A 124 -4.72 11.82 -21.07
CA GLU A 124 -5.73 11.53 -22.10
C GLU A 124 -6.72 10.41 -21.73
N GLY A 125 -7.19 10.37 -20.47
CA GLY A 125 -8.13 9.35 -20.01
C GLY A 125 -7.49 7.99 -19.69
N THR A 126 -6.17 7.96 -19.53
CA THR A 126 -5.40 6.78 -19.13
C THR A 126 -4.58 7.10 -17.90
N LEU A 127 -4.71 6.29 -16.86
CA LEU A 127 -3.80 6.31 -15.72
C LEU A 127 -2.61 5.42 -16.06
N LYS A 128 -1.44 6.04 -16.15
CA LYS A 128 -0.17 5.34 -16.31
C LYS A 128 0.48 5.14 -14.96
N ILE A 129 0.98 3.95 -14.69
CA ILE A 129 1.69 3.60 -13.46
C ILE A 129 3.04 3.01 -13.85
N ASP A 130 4.09 3.76 -13.54
CA ASP A 130 5.47 3.36 -13.74
C ASP A 130 6.01 2.74 -12.45
N PHE A 131 6.52 1.52 -12.52
CA PHE A 131 7.09 0.83 -11.37
C PHE A 131 8.61 0.96 -11.31
N VAL A 132 9.11 1.22 -10.11
CA VAL A 132 10.54 1.40 -9.85
C VAL A 132 10.96 0.46 -8.72
N ASN A 133 12.11 -0.21 -8.88
CA ASN A 133 12.66 -0.95 -7.77
C ASN A 133 13.11 0.03 -6.68
N PRO A 134 12.76 -0.18 -5.40
CA PRO A 134 13.17 0.71 -4.31
C PRO A 134 14.68 0.97 -4.27
N ARG A 135 15.49 -0.04 -4.60
CA ARG A 135 16.96 0.07 -4.66
C ARG A 135 17.48 1.01 -5.77
N GLU A 136 16.67 1.28 -6.78
CA GLU A 136 17.02 2.24 -7.84
C GLU A 136 16.78 3.69 -7.41
N SER A 137 15.94 3.90 -6.39
CA SER A 137 15.49 5.22 -5.92
C SER A 137 16.05 5.63 -4.57
N TYR A 138 16.48 4.69 -3.74
CA TYR A 138 16.90 4.94 -2.38
C TYR A 138 18.25 4.31 -2.05
N ASP A 139 19.10 5.06 -1.33
CA ASP A 139 20.40 4.59 -0.87
C ASP A 139 20.27 3.55 0.26
N ARG A 140 19.21 3.68 1.05
CA ARG A 140 18.91 2.80 2.18
C ARG A 140 17.45 2.44 2.25
N ILE A 141 17.19 1.18 2.64
CA ILE A 141 15.85 0.67 2.95
C ILE A 141 15.82 0.25 4.41
N VAL A 142 14.89 0.80 5.16
CA VAL A 142 14.70 0.53 6.59
C VAL A 142 13.30 0.04 6.82
N VAL A 143 13.16 -1.05 7.55
CA VAL A 143 11.87 -1.53 8.03
C VAL A 143 11.71 -1.14 9.48
N LEU A 144 10.67 -0.40 9.81
CA LEU A 144 10.25 -0.11 11.17
C LEU A 144 9.10 -1.05 11.54
N ASP A 145 9.28 -1.77 12.61
CA ASP A 145 8.31 -2.72 13.14
C ASP A 145 7.72 -2.20 14.46
N PRO A 146 6.62 -1.45 14.42
CA PRO A 146 5.91 -1.05 15.64
C PRO A 146 5.24 -2.28 16.26
N VAL A 147 5.73 -2.71 17.43
CA VAL A 147 5.24 -3.93 18.11
C VAL A 147 3.76 -3.85 18.47
N GLY A 148 3.15 -5.03 18.65
CA GLY A 148 1.73 -5.16 18.96
C GLY A 148 0.83 -4.83 17.76
N GLY A 149 -0.44 -4.55 18.05
CA GLY A 149 -1.48 -4.23 17.08
C GLY A 149 -2.70 -5.13 17.23
N GLY A 150 -3.87 -4.61 16.89
CA GLY A 150 -5.13 -5.33 17.06
C GLY A 150 -5.35 -5.75 18.51
N ARG A 151 -5.40 -7.05 18.77
CA ARG A 151 -5.60 -7.62 20.12
C ARG A 151 -4.35 -7.57 21.00
N ASP A 152 -3.17 -7.56 20.39
CA ASP A 152 -1.91 -7.45 21.13
C ASP A 152 -1.68 -5.98 21.52
N ARG A 153 -1.98 -5.66 22.79
CA ARG A 153 -1.85 -4.32 23.34
C ARG A 153 -0.41 -3.98 23.75
N GLY A 154 0.44 -5.01 23.86
CA GLY A 154 1.75 -4.87 24.48
C GLY A 154 1.66 -4.46 25.93
N VAL A 155 2.68 -3.76 26.44
CA VAL A 155 2.66 -3.15 27.76
C VAL A 155 1.55 -2.09 27.80
N ALA A 156 0.73 -2.13 28.85
CA ALA A 156 -0.36 -1.18 29.05
C ALA A 156 -0.35 -0.64 30.49
N ASP A 157 -0.33 0.68 30.61
CA ASP A 157 -0.43 1.37 31.90
C ASP A 157 -1.22 2.67 31.75
N SER A 158 -2.05 2.97 32.75
CA SER A 158 -2.75 4.25 32.92
C SER A 158 -3.48 4.75 31.66
N GLY A 159 -4.01 3.84 30.84
CA GLY A 159 -4.73 4.16 29.59
C GLY A 159 -3.85 4.32 28.36
N CYS A 160 -2.54 4.16 28.48
CA CYS A 160 -1.61 4.07 27.36
C CYS A 160 -1.37 2.61 26.99
N GLU A 161 -1.33 2.31 25.70
CA GLU A 161 -1.01 1.00 25.16
C GLU A 161 0.24 1.13 24.29
N GLU A 162 1.19 0.20 24.48
CA GLU A 162 2.43 0.17 23.75
C GLU A 162 2.21 0.21 22.23
N LYS A 163 1.26 -0.58 21.74
CA LYS A 163 0.94 -0.65 20.30
C LYS A 163 0.66 0.71 19.67
N ASN A 164 -0.01 1.61 20.42
CA ASN A 164 -0.37 2.93 19.92
C ASN A 164 0.85 3.87 19.90
N ILE A 165 1.66 3.81 20.95
CA ILE A 165 2.89 4.61 21.06
C ILE A 165 3.89 4.17 20.02
N ALA A 166 4.12 2.87 19.89
CA ALA A 166 5.05 2.29 18.90
C ALA A 166 4.66 2.69 17.46
N LEU A 167 3.36 2.59 17.13
CA LEU A 167 2.85 2.98 15.82
C LEU A 167 3.04 4.47 15.55
N GLU A 168 2.75 5.31 16.52
CA GLU A 168 2.91 6.77 16.38
C GLU A 168 4.38 7.15 16.18
N VAL A 169 5.29 6.57 16.96
CA VAL A 169 6.74 6.79 16.78
C VAL A 169 7.19 6.35 15.40
N ALA A 170 6.76 5.17 14.95
CA ALA A 170 7.13 4.68 13.62
C ALA A 170 6.63 5.60 12.50
N ARG A 171 5.37 6.07 12.59
CA ARG A 171 4.78 7.00 11.62
C ARG A 171 5.50 8.34 11.59
N GLN A 172 5.79 8.92 12.75
CA GLN A 172 6.52 10.18 12.84
C GLN A 172 7.94 10.05 12.29
N THR A 173 8.61 8.92 12.56
CA THR A 173 9.93 8.65 12.02
C THR A 173 9.89 8.56 10.49
N ALA A 174 8.92 7.84 9.92
CA ALA A 174 8.74 7.75 8.48
C ALA A 174 8.48 9.13 7.86
N GLN A 175 7.62 9.94 8.48
CA GLN A 175 7.31 11.29 8.02
C GLN A 175 8.54 12.24 8.05
N LEU A 176 9.36 12.15 9.09
CA LEU A 176 10.57 12.98 9.21
C LEU A 176 11.62 12.66 8.13
N LEU A 177 11.62 11.42 7.62
CA LEU A 177 12.53 10.97 6.58
C LEU A 177 11.92 11.03 5.18
N GLU A 178 10.68 11.50 5.05
CA GLU A 178 10.04 11.69 3.75
C GLU A 178 10.85 12.63 2.86
N GLY A 179 11.05 12.23 1.59
CA GLY A 179 11.86 12.98 0.63
C GLY A 179 13.37 12.84 0.80
N SER A 180 13.84 12.05 1.77
CA SER A 180 15.25 11.66 1.88
C SER A 180 15.61 10.50 0.95
N MET A 181 16.90 10.14 0.90
CA MET A 181 17.36 8.94 0.18
C MET A 181 17.21 7.65 1.01
N VAL A 182 16.41 7.69 2.08
CA VAL A 182 16.09 6.54 2.93
C VAL A 182 14.63 6.18 2.73
N LYS A 183 14.37 4.96 2.25
CA LYS A 183 13.01 4.42 2.22
C LYS A 183 12.66 3.80 3.56
N ILE A 184 11.56 4.25 4.13
CA ILE A 184 10.99 3.65 5.33
C ILE A 184 9.77 2.82 4.96
N TYR A 185 9.77 1.55 5.34
CA TYR A 185 8.59 0.70 5.36
C TYR A 185 8.15 0.45 6.79
N LEU A 186 6.86 0.42 7.03
CA LEU A 186 6.26 0.04 8.31
C LEU A 186 5.62 -1.34 8.17
N THR A 187 5.83 -2.23 9.13
CA THR A 187 5.17 -3.55 9.12
C THR A 187 3.67 -3.46 9.36
N ARG A 188 3.18 -2.36 9.89
CA ARG A 188 1.78 -1.97 9.94
C ARG A 188 1.64 -0.45 9.95
N THR A 189 0.61 0.03 9.32
CA THR A 189 0.25 1.46 9.27
C THR A 189 -1.00 1.79 10.08
N GLU A 190 -1.68 0.76 10.61
CA GLU A 190 -2.92 0.86 11.39
C GLU A 190 -2.84 -0.01 12.65
N ASP A 191 -3.88 0.04 13.48
CA ASP A 191 -4.02 -0.85 14.65
C ASP A 191 -4.48 -2.25 14.22
N THR A 192 -3.64 -2.92 13.44
CA THR A 192 -3.86 -4.28 12.93
C THR A 192 -2.84 -5.24 13.52
N GLU A 193 -3.27 -6.50 13.71
CA GLU A 193 -2.38 -7.58 14.11
C GLU A 193 -1.67 -8.15 12.90
N VAL A 194 -0.35 -8.12 12.91
CA VAL A 194 0.50 -8.73 11.87
C VAL A 194 1.36 -9.80 12.52
N ALA A 195 1.28 -11.02 11.99
CA ALA A 195 2.05 -12.15 12.52
C ALA A 195 3.55 -11.87 12.48
N GLN A 196 4.27 -12.28 13.54
CA GLN A 196 5.70 -11.96 13.69
C GLN A 196 6.54 -12.51 12.53
N GLU A 197 6.18 -13.70 12.02
CA GLU A 197 6.85 -14.31 10.88
C GLU A 197 6.72 -13.45 9.62
N VAL A 198 5.55 -12.86 9.41
CA VAL A 198 5.28 -11.96 8.26
C VAL A 198 6.11 -10.68 8.41
N ARG A 199 6.12 -10.08 9.60
CA ARG A 199 6.89 -8.85 9.87
C ARG A 199 8.38 -9.02 9.61
N ARG A 200 8.96 -10.14 10.04
CA ARG A 200 10.38 -10.46 9.81
C ARG A 200 10.67 -10.78 8.34
N SER A 201 9.83 -11.62 7.72
CA SER A 201 9.98 -11.97 6.31
C SER A 201 9.85 -10.76 5.39
N PHE A 202 9.08 -9.75 5.81
CA PHE A 202 8.93 -8.52 5.05
C PHE A 202 10.26 -7.78 4.85
N ALA A 203 11.14 -7.77 5.87
CA ALA A 203 12.46 -7.16 5.74
C ALA A 203 13.31 -7.85 4.67
N ASP A 204 13.22 -9.19 4.56
CA ASP A 204 13.89 -9.95 3.50
C ASP A 204 13.27 -9.65 2.12
N TRP A 205 11.95 -9.50 2.04
CA TRP A 205 11.26 -9.23 0.78
C TRP A 205 11.59 -7.86 0.17
N VAL A 206 11.87 -6.86 1.02
CA VAL A 206 12.27 -5.52 0.54
C VAL A 206 13.78 -5.35 0.48
N ASP A 207 14.56 -6.39 0.79
CA ASP A 207 16.02 -6.35 0.88
C ASP A 207 16.47 -5.20 1.80
N ALA A 208 15.95 -5.17 3.04
CA ALA A 208 16.17 -4.08 3.97
C ALA A 208 17.63 -4.05 4.47
N ASP A 209 18.23 -2.85 4.53
CA ASP A 209 19.51 -2.64 5.17
C ASP A 209 19.43 -2.71 6.70
N LEU A 210 18.24 -2.39 7.24
CA LEU A 210 18.01 -2.34 8.68
C LEU A 210 16.56 -2.69 9.00
N TYR A 211 16.38 -3.55 9.99
CA TYR A 211 15.09 -3.83 10.62
C TYR A 211 15.12 -3.35 12.07
N LEU A 212 14.20 -2.47 12.43
CA LEU A 212 14.10 -1.88 13.77
C LEU A 212 12.73 -2.18 14.37
N GLU A 213 12.72 -2.93 15.45
CA GLU A 213 11.55 -3.15 16.28
C GLU A 213 11.39 -1.97 17.26
N ILE A 214 10.21 -1.36 17.27
CA ILE A 214 9.88 -0.23 18.13
C ILE A 214 8.89 -0.70 19.19
N GLY A 215 9.29 -0.69 20.43
CA GLY A 215 8.50 -1.11 21.57
C GLY A 215 8.86 -0.35 22.84
N LEU A 216 8.17 -0.65 23.93
CA LEU A 216 8.42 -0.11 25.26
C LEU A 216 8.99 -1.21 26.16
N SER A 217 9.92 -0.86 27.03
CA SER A 217 10.37 -1.75 28.10
C SER A 217 9.59 -1.45 29.37
N ALA A 218 9.13 -2.51 30.04
CA ALA A 218 8.49 -2.41 31.35
C ALA A 218 9.50 -2.46 32.50
N ASP A 219 10.81 -2.59 32.21
CA ASP A 219 11.82 -2.64 33.26
C ASP A 219 11.97 -1.28 33.93
N ASP A 220 11.88 -1.26 35.26
CA ASP A 220 12.31 -0.12 36.07
C ASP A 220 13.75 0.22 35.65
N ALA A 221 13.93 1.41 35.10
CA ALA A 221 15.21 1.87 34.58
C ALA A 221 16.29 1.77 35.66
N GLN A 222 17.03 0.67 35.69
CA GLN A 222 18.38 0.72 36.26
C GLN A 222 19.21 1.53 35.24
N GLU A 223 19.54 2.74 35.63
CA GLU A 223 20.50 3.59 34.92
C GLU A 223 21.74 2.75 34.56
N SER A 224 21.84 2.31 33.31
CA SER A 224 23.10 1.84 32.79
C SER A 224 23.92 3.08 32.43
N THR A 225 24.73 3.50 33.39
CA THR A 225 25.82 4.45 33.19
C THR A 225 26.84 3.78 32.26
N TYR A 226 26.95 4.30 31.05
CA TYR A 226 28.11 4.10 30.17
C TYR A 226 29.05 5.30 30.28
#